data_0773f79e1c84aa883263e85aa3ec835f
#
_entry.id   0773f79e1c84aa883263e85aa3ec835f
#
_cell.length_a   1.000
_cell.length_b   1.000
_cell.length_c   1.000
_cell.angle_alpha   90.00
_cell.angle_beta   90.00
_cell.angle_gamma   90.00
#
_symmetry.space_group_name_H-M   'P 1'
#
loop_
_entity.id
_entity.type
_entity.pdbx_description
1 polymer ?
#
loop_
_entity_poly.entity_id
_entity_poly.type
_entity_poly.pdbx_seq_one_letter_code
_entity_poly.pdbx_strand_id
1 'polypeptide(L)'
;MINKVTLVGYLGGDPETRTLENGTPVGRFSLATSDAYKDKEGNWQNTTEWHNVVVWRELAERCQKFIKGQLVYVEGKISNRKYTDKDGVEKNVTDIVANTVRLLEKREHSDQSG
;
A
#
# COMPACT_ATOMS: atom_id res chain seq x y z
N MET A 1 -23.48 0.54 -8.40
CA MET A 1 -22.68 1.30 -7.42
C MET A 1 -21.21 1.15 -7.74
N ILE A 2 -20.41 2.12 -7.30
CA ILE A 2 -18.97 2.12 -7.60
C ILE A 2 -18.19 2.25 -6.29
N ASN A 3 -17.17 1.41 -6.14
CA ASN A 3 -16.21 1.50 -5.05
C ASN A 3 -14.85 1.26 -5.67
N LYS A 4 -14.16 2.33 -5.99
CA LYS A 4 -12.90 2.25 -6.72
C LYS A 4 -11.90 3.25 -6.18
N VAL A 5 -10.67 2.77 -5.98
CA VAL A 5 -9.56 3.60 -5.54
C VAL A 5 -8.43 3.43 -6.52
N THR A 6 -7.81 4.52 -6.92
CA THR A 6 -6.64 4.50 -7.78
C THR A 6 -5.54 5.31 -7.10
N LEU A 7 -4.39 4.67 -6.89
CA LEU A 7 -3.26 5.30 -6.19
C LEU A 7 -1.98 5.09 -6.96
N VAL A 8 -1.10 6.09 -6.92
CA VAL A 8 0.27 5.95 -7.37
C VAL A 8 1.13 6.46 -6.23
N GLY A 9 2.02 5.62 -5.75
CA GLY A 9 2.84 6.02 -4.61
C GLY A 9 4.02 5.10 -4.41
N TYR A 10 4.76 5.37 -3.35
CA TYR A 10 5.98 4.62 -3.03
C TYR A 10 5.71 3.62 -1.93
N LEU A 11 6.30 2.43 -2.10
CA LEU A 11 6.24 1.40 -1.05
C LEU A 11 6.99 1.89 0.18
N GLY A 12 6.33 1.83 1.33
CA GLY A 12 6.93 2.24 2.60
C GLY A 12 7.78 1.17 3.23
N GLY A 13 7.68 -0.06 2.73
CA GLY A 13 8.47 -1.19 3.23
C GLY A 13 8.28 -2.35 2.28
N ASP A 14 9.06 -3.40 2.47
CA ASP A 14 8.90 -4.61 1.68
C ASP A 14 7.55 -5.24 2.02
N PRO A 15 6.83 -5.78 1.03
CA PRO A 15 5.54 -6.42 1.31
C PRO A 15 5.71 -7.62 2.24
N GLU A 16 4.72 -7.80 3.11
CA GLU A 16 4.66 -8.96 3.97
C GLU A 16 3.66 -9.92 3.37
N THR A 17 4.08 -11.16 3.18
CA THR A 17 3.21 -12.18 2.61
C THR A 17 3.14 -13.37 3.52
N ARG A 18 1.99 -14.03 3.51
CA ARG A 18 1.83 -15.27 4.26
C ARG A 18 0.80 -16.13 3.56
N THR A 19 0.78 -17.39 3.91
CA THR A 19 -0.18 -18.34 3.37
C THR A 19 -1.16 -18.71 4.47
N LEU A 20 -2.44 -18.59 4.18
CA LEU A 20 -3.48 -18.95 5.13
C LEU A 20 -3.57 -20.47 5.26
N GLU A 21 -4.32 -20.93 6.26
CA GLU A 21 -4.47 -22.37 6.52
C GLU A 21 -4.98 -23.13 5.31
N ASN A 22 -5.86 -22.49 4.52
CA ASN A 22 -6.42 -23.12 3.34
C ASN A 22 -5.51 -23.03 2.10
N GLY A 23 -4.27 -22.55 2.28
CA GLY A 23 -3.32 -22.46 1.18
C GLY A 23 -3.39 -21.17 0.38
N THR A 24 -4.25 -20.24 0.75
CA THR A 24 -4.41 -18.99 0.01
C THR A 24 -3.32 -17.99 0.40
N PRO A 25 -2.52 -17.50 -0.56
CA PRO A 25 -1.55 -16.46 -0.24
C PRO A 25 -2.22 -15.12 -0.10
N VAL A 26 -1.76 -14.34 0.87
CA VAL A 26 -2.22 -12.97 1.08
C VAL A 26 -1.01 -12.11 1.38
N GLY A 27 -0.99 -10.91 0.81
CA GLY A 27 0.10 -9.96 1.01
C GLY A 27 -0.44 -8.62 1.46
N ARG A 28 0.46 -7.85 2.05
CA ARG A 28 0.09 -6.55 2.59
C ARG A 28 1.29 -5.64 2.51
N PHE A 29 1.06 -4.39 2.11
CA PHE A 29 2.12 -3.40 2.11
C PHE A 29 1.55 -2.02 2.35
N SER A 30 2.42 -1.10 2.80
CA SER A 30 2.07 0.30 2.98
C SER A 30 2.45 1.08 1.75
N LEU A 31 1.58 1.97 1.33
CA LEU A 31 1.81 2.82 0.17
C LEU A 31 1.70 4.27 0.60
N ALA A 32 2.70 5.06 0.26
CA ALA A 32 2.72 6.48 0.59
C ALA A 32 2.35 7.31 -0.63
N THR A 33 1.34 8.16 -0.47
CA THR A 33 1.02 9.16 -1.49
C THR A 33 1.27 10.52 -0.87
N SER A 34 1.88 11.42 -1.63
CA SER A 34 2.26 12.72 -1.13
C SER A 34 1.65 13.83 -1.97
N ASP A 35 1.23 14.88 -1.29
CA ASP A 35 0.73 16.08 -1.93
C ASP A 35 1.53 17.28 -1.44
N ALA A 36 1.68 18.25 -2.32
CA ALA A 36 2.30 19.51 -1.96
C ALA A 36 1.26 20.60 -2.04
N TYR A 37 1.29 21.49 -1.07
CA TYR A 37 0.39 22.63 -1.09
C TYR A 37 1.11 23.85 -0.54
N LYS A 38 0.59 25.04 -0.88
CA LYS A 38 1.12 26.29 -0.40
C LYS A 38 0.32 26.73 0.80
N ASP A 39 1.00 27.07 1.89
CA ASP A 39 0.31 27.55 3.07
C ASP A 39 0.00 29.06 2.91
N LYS A 40 -0.60 29.63 3.95
CA LYS A 40 -1.02 31.03 3.92
C LYS A 40 0.15 32.00 3.76
N GLU A 41 1.32 31.58 4.18
CA GLU A 41 2.52 32.41 4.10
C GLU A 41 3.29 32.24 2.82
N GLY A 42 2.78 31.43 1.90
CA GLY A 42 3.42 31.19 0.63
C GLY A 42 4.48 30.12 0.64
N ASN A 43 4.61 29.39 1.73
CA ASN A 43 5.60 28.31 1.82
C ASN A 43 5.01 27.00 1.36
N TRP A 44 5.82 26.21 0.68
CA TRP A 44 5.39 24.89 0.22
C TRP A 44 5.44 23.89 1.37
N GLN A 45 4.37 23.14 1.52
CA GLN A 45 4.24 22.10 2.53
C GLN A 45 3.94 20.78 1.84
N ASN A 46 4.38 19.70 2.45
CA ASN A 46 4.10 18.34 1.95
C ASN A 46 3.29 17.59 2.98
N THR A 47 2.30 16.82 2.51
CA THR A 47 1.58 15.90 3.35
C THR A 47 1.70 14.51 2.75
N THR A 48 1.80 13.52 3.60
CA THR A 48 1.89 12.14 3.17
C THR A 48 0.75 11.34 3.78
N GLU A 49 0.02 10.62 2.94
CA GLU A 49 -1.00 9.70 3.40
C GLU A 49 -0.48 8.29 3.24
N TRP A 50 -0.70 7.48 4.26
CA TRP A 50 -0.29 6.08 4.26
C TRP A 50 -1.51 5.21 4.06
N HIS A 51 -1.41 4.31 3.08
CA HIS A 51 -2.51 3.42 2.73
C HIS A 51 -2.10 1.98 2.99
N ASN A 52 -3.00 1.22 3.59
CA ASN A 52 -2.80 -0.22 3.77
C ASN A 52 -3.34 -0.91 2.53
N VAL A 53 -2.48 -1.58 1.79
CA VAL A 53 -2.89 -2.30 0.58
C VAL A 53 -2.82 -3.78 0.85
N VAL A 54 -3.90 -4.48 0.52
CA VAL A 54 -4.02 -5.93 0.70
C VAL A 54 -4.15 -6.56 -0.67
N VAL A 55 -3.37 -7.60 -0.91
CA VAL A 55 -3.38 -8.33 -2.17
C VAL A 55 -3.59 -9.80 -1.89
N TRP A 56 -4.31 -10.48 -2.78
CA TRP A 56 -4.70 -11.87 -2.60
C TRP A 56 -4.21 -12.73 -3.75
N ARG A 57 -3.91 -14.00 -3.44
CA ARG A 57 -3.65 -15.05 -4.44
C ARG A 57 -2.48 -14.69 -5.34
N GLU A 58 -2.67 -14.77 -6.64
CA GLU A 58 -1.59 -14.52 -7.60
C GLU A 58 -0.98 -13.14 -7.46
N LEU A 59 -1.82 -12.15 -7.14
CA LEU A 59 -1.34 -10.79 -6.97
C LEU A 59 -0.41 -10.70 -5.75
N ALA A 60 -0.73 -11.43 -4.68
CA ALA A 60 0.14 -11.49 -3.51
C ALA A 60 1.49 -12.07 -3.88
N GLU A 61 1.50 -13.12 -4.69
CA GLU A 61 2.75 -13.74 -5.12
C GLU A 61 3.59 -12.79 -5.98
N ARG A 62 2.95 -12.04 -6.86
CA ARG A 62 3.66 -11.08 -7.70
C ARG A 62 4.25 -9.95 -6.88
N CYS A 63 3.53 -9.49 -5.87
CA CYS A 63 3.98 -8.38 -5.06
C CYS A 63 5.12 -8.71 -4.11
N GLN A 64 5.38 -9.99 -3.85
CA GLN A 64 6.51 -10.40 -3.02
C GLN A 64 7.85 -9.87 -3.51
N LYS A 65 7.94 -9.63 -4.80
CA LYS A 65 9.19 -9.19 -5.42
C LYS A 65 9.46 -7.70 -5.27
N PHE A 66 8.47 -6.97 -4.82
CA PHE A 66 8.62 -5.53 -4.67
C PHE A 66 9.48 -5.20 -3.46
N ILE A 67 10.13 -4.06 -3.49
CA ILE A 67 10.97 -3.62 -2.37
C ILE A 67 10.60 -2.19 -2.00
N LYS A 68 10.96 -1.84 -0.77
CA LYS A 68 10.76 -0.50 -0.24
C LYS A 68 11.29 0.56 -1.19
N GLY A 69 10.50 1.59 -1.39
CA GLY A 69 10.90 2.73 -2.20
C GLY A 69 10.55 2.65 -3.66
N GLN A 70 10.01 1.53 -4.12
CA GLN A 70 9.56 1.43 -5.51
C GLN A 70 8.27 2.20 -5.71
N LEU A 71 8.11 2.77 -6.90
CA LEU A 71 6.89 3.47 -7.26
C LEU A 71 5.95 2.49 -7.94
N VAL A 72 4.72 2.40 -7.43
CA VAL A 72 3.74 1.46 -7.97
C VAL A 72 2.39 2.13 -8.19
N TYR A 73 1.65 1.57 -9.12
CA TYR A 73 0.26 1.93 -9.40
C TYR A 73 -0.62 0.86 -8.76
N VAL A 74 -1.62 1.29 -8.02
CA VAL A 74 -2.55 0.39 -7.35
C VAL A 74 -3.97 0.78 -7.69
N GLU A 75 -4.79 -0.20 -8.03
CA GLU A 75 -6.20 0.00 -8.24
C GLU A 75 -6.95 -1.07 -7.47
N GLY A 76 -8.00 -0.67 -6.79
CA GLY A 76 -8.77 -1.59 -5.99
C GLY A 76 -10.00 -0.94 -5.39
N LYS A 77 -10.44 -1.47 -4.29
CA LYS A 77 -11.63 -0.96 -3.59
C LYS A 77 -11.32 -0.70 -2.13
N ILE A 78 -12.09 0.19 -1.54
CA ILE A 78 -11.99 0.50 -0.11
C ILE A 78 -12.73 -0.59 0.65
N SER A 79 -12.10 -1.11 1.69
CA SER A 79 -12.71 -2.10 2.57
C SER A 79 -12.37 -1.74 4.00
N ASN A 80 -13.39 -1.60 4.84
CA ASN A 80 -13.20 -1.32 6.25
C ASN A 80 -13.36 -2.60 7.05
N ARG A 81 -12.51 -2.77 8.05
CA ARG A 81 -12.64 -3.89 8.97
C ARG A 81 -12.51 -3.39 10.40
N LYS A 82 -13.09 -4.14 11.29
CA LYS A 82 -13.04 -3.82 12.71
C LYS A 82 -12.18 -4.84 13.42
N TYR A 83 -11.46 -4.38 14.42
CA TYR A 83 -10.73 -5.29 15.29
C TYR A 83 -10.72 -4.72 16.70
N THR A 84 -10.50 -5.59 17.66
CA THR A 84 -10.42 -5.20 19.07
C THR A 84 -8.95 -5.26 19.48
N ASP A 85 -8.42 -4.17 20.02
CA ASP A 85 -7.03 -4.15 20.44
C ASP A 85 -6.89 -4.83 21.81
N LYS A 86 -5.67 -4.86 22.34
CA LYS A 86 -5.42 -5.55 23.61
C LYS A 86 -6.09 -4.91 24.80
N ASP A 87 -6.49 -3.65 24.69
CA ASP A 87 -7.18 -2.95 25.77
C ASP A 87 -8.70 -3.12 25.67
N GLY A 88 -9.17 -3.92 24.75
CA GLY A 88 -10.59 -4.14 24.55
C GLY A 88 -11.29 -3.05 23.79
N VAL A 89 -10.54 -2.13 23.18
CA VAL A 89 -11.12 -1.03 22.41
C VAL A 89 -11.33 -1.46 20.97
N GLU A 90 -12.54 -1.24 20.48
CA GLU A 90 -12.85 -1.55 19.08
C GLU A 90 -12.29 -0.47 18.17
N LYS A 91 -11.60 -0.89 17.13
CA LYS A 91 -10.97 0.02 16.17
C LYS A 91 -11.35 -0.34 14.76
N ASN A 92 -11.35 0.68 13.90
CA ASN A 92 -11.62 0.51 12.49
C ASN A 92 -10.34 0.70 11.70
N VAL A 93 -10.14 -0.14 10.69
CA VAL A 93 -9.01 -0.03 9.78
C VAL A 93 -9.55 0.00 8.37
N THR A 94 -9.03 0.92 7.57
CA THR A 94 -9.38 1.01 6.17
C THR A 94 -8.28 0.37 5.36
N ASP A 95 -8.65 -0.65 4.59
CA ASP A 95 -7.74 -1.33 3.67
C ASP A 95 -8.13 -1.00 2.23
N ILE A 96 -7.13 -1.01 1.36
CA ILE A 96 -7.38 -0.99 -0.08
C ILE A 96 -7.15 -2.41 -0.56
N VAL A 97 -8.21 -3.08 -0.98
CA VAL A 97 -8.09 -4.43 -1.53
C VAL A 97 -7.82 -4.29 -3.01
N ALA A 98 -6.57 -4.52 -3.40
CA ALA A 98 -6.12 -4.26 -4.75
C ALA A 98 -6.52 -5.37 -5.70
N ASN A 99 -6.88 -4.99 -6.92
CA ASN A 99 -7.08 -5.95 -8.01
C ASN A 99 -6.03 -5.75 -9.09
N THR A 100 -5.32 -4.63 -9.07
CA THR A 100 -4.26 -4.33 -10.03
C THR A 100 -3.12 -3.65 -9.31
N VAL A 101 -1.90 -4.16 -9.49
CA VAL A 101 -0.71 -3.51 -8.99
C VAL A 101 0.34 -3.59 -10.10
N ARG A 102 0.91 -2.43 -10.45
CA ARG A 102 1.93 -2.38 -11.51
C ARG A 102 3.13 -1.58 -11.02
N LEU A 103 4.29 -2.12 -11.30
CA LEU A 103 5.54 -1.45 -10.97
C LEU A 103 5.77 -0.36 -12.02
N LEU A 104 5.93 0.87 -11.56
CA LEU A 104 6.15 2.01 -12.46
C LEU A 104 7.61 2.42 -12.51
N GLU A 105 8.30 2.29 -11.39
CA GLU A 105 9.69 2.67 -11.31
C GLU A 105 10.45 1.59 -10.57
N LYS A 106 11.42 1.01 -11.24
CA LYS A 106 12.22 -0.06 -10.70
C LYS A 106 13.36 0.51 -9.87
N ARG A 107 13.47 0.08 -8.63
CA ARG A 107 14.63 0.37 -7.80
C ARG A 107 15.36 -0.92 -7.53
N GLU A 108 16.67 -0.86 -7.61
CA GLU A 108 17.48 -2.04 -7.33
C GLU A 108 18.29 -1.81 -6.09
N HIS A 109 18.48 -2.86 -5.36
CA HIS A 109 19.25 -2.78 -4.13
C HIS A 109 20.67 -2.31 -4.34
N SER A 110 21.24 -2.76 -5.41
CA SER A 110 22.60 -2.39 -5.66
C SER A 110 22.67 -1.11 -6.40
N ASP A 111 22.36 -0.69 -6.47
CA ASP A 111 22.61 0.20 -7.15
C ASP A 111 23.34 0.90 -7.46
N GLN A 112 23.35 0.77 -7.86
CA GLN A 112 23.90 1.10 -8.14
C GLN A 112 24.56 1.70 -8.51
N SER A 113 24.76 1.57 -8.59
CA SER A 113 25.37 1.98 -8.87
C SER A 113 25.76 2.35 -9.62
N GLY A 114 25.48 2.42 -9.82
CA GLY A 114 25.92 2.92 -10.41
C GLY A 114 26.24 3.17 -10.92
#